data_e56c3630a793ed80574fc092b72f77a5
#
_entry.id   e56c3630a793ed80574fc092b72f77a5
#
_cell.length_a   1.000
_cell.length_b   1.000
_cell.length_c   1.000
_cell.angle_alpha   90.00
_cell.angle_beta   90.00
_cell.angle_gamma   90.00
#
_symmetry.space_group_name_H-M   'P 1'
#
loop_
_entity.id
_entity.type
_entity.pdbx_description
1 polymer ?
#
loop_
_entity_poly.entity_id
_entity_poly.type
_entity_poly.pdbx_seq_one_letter_code
_entity_poly.pdbx_strand_id
1 'polypeptide(L)'
;MRIGIDLGGTKTEVIALGDAGEQLYRYRLPTPRDDYQQTIETIATLVDMAEQATGQRGTVGMGIPGSISPYTGVVKNANSTWLNGQPFDKDLSARLQREVRLANDANCLAVSEAVDGAAAGAQTVFAVIIGTGCGAGVAFNGRAHIGGNGTAGEWGHNPLPWMDEDELRYREEVPCYCGKQGCIETFISGTGFATDYRRLSGHALKGSEIISLVEESDPVAELALRRYELRLAKSLAHVVNILDPDVIVLGGGMSNVDRLYQTVPQLIKQFVFGGECETPVRKAKYGDSSGVRGAAWLWPQE
;
A
#
# COMPACT_ATOMS: atom_id res chain seq x y z
N MET A 1 10.60 -5.97 -22.34
CA MET A 1 9.31 -5.38 -21.91
C MET A 1 8.81 -6.12 -20.67
N ARG A 2 8.21 -5.40 -19.71
CA ARG A 2 7.60 -5.95 -18.49
C ARG A 2 6.11 -5.62 -18.46
N ILE A 3 5.30 -6.61 -18.13
CA ILE A 3 3.84 -6.46 -17.98
C ILE A 3 3.51 -6.50 -16.49
N GLY A 4 2.82 -5.48 -16.02
CA GLY A 4 2.26 -5.42 -14.67
C GLY A 4 0.74 -5.54 -14.72
N ILE A 5 0.20 -6.30 -13.80
CA ILE A 5 -1.24 -6.43 -13.58
C ILE A 5 -1.56 -5.98 -12.15
N ASP A 6 -2.58 -5.16 -12.00
CA ASP A 6 -3.15 -4.83 -10.71
C ASP A 6 -4.58 -5.35 -10.63
N LEU A 7 -4.81 -6.33 -9.76
CA LEU A 7 -6.11 -6.95 -9.55
C LEU A 7 -6.86 -6.22 -8.43
N GLY A 8 -7.69 -5.28 -8.81
CA GLY A 8 -8.59 -4.60 -7.89
C GLY A 8 -9.95 -5.31 -7.75
N GLY A 9 -10.71 -4.96 -6.72
CA GLY A 9 -12.04 -5.56 -6.47
C GLY A 9 -13.10 -5.22 -7.52
N THR A 10 -12.94 -4.14 -8.27
CA THR A 10 -13.88 -3.67 -9.30
C THR A 10 -13.27 -3.58 -10.68
N LYS A 11 -11.98 -3.32 -10.79
CA LYS A 11 -11.25 -3.16 -12.04
C LYS A 11 -9.92 -3.89 -11.95
N THR A 12 -9.54 -4.52 -13.05
CA THR A 12 -8.23 -5.13 -13.26
C THR A 12 -7.50 -4.32 -14.32
N GLU A 13 -6.29 -3.90 -14.03
CA GLU A 13 -5.49 -3.01 -14.88
C GLU A 13 -4.24 -3.73 -15.37
N VAL A 14 -3.85 -3.45 -16.61
CA VAL A 14 -2.58 -3.84 -17.20
C VAL A 14 -1.76 -2.61 -17.57
N ILE A 15 -0.44 -2.70 -17.33
CA ILE A 15 0.55 -1.79 -17.87
C ILE A 15 1.66 -2.61 -18.56
N ALA A 16 2.14 -2.11 -19.69
CA ALA A 16 3.38 -2.60 -20.28
C ALA A 16 4.45 -1.51 -20.17
N LEU A 17 5.59 -1.87 -19.57
CA LEU A 17 6.75 -1.00 -19.39
C LEU A 17 7.90 -1.45 -20.28
N GLY A 18 8.55 -0.48 -20.92
CA GLY A 18 9.84 -0.67 -21.56
C GLY A 18 10.98 -0.82 -20.54
N ASP A 19 12.19 -0.97 -21.02
CA ASP A 19 13.34 -1.25 -20.16
C ASP A 19 13.73 -0.10 -19.25
N ALA A 20 13.48 1.13 -19.69
CA ALA A 20 13.70 2.35 -18.89
C ALA A 20 12.47 2.74 -18.02
N GLY A 21 11.42 1.92 -17.99
CA GLY A 21 10.21 2.20 -17.23
C GLY A 21 9.19 3.09 -17.97
N GLU A 22 9.42 3.37 -19.26
CA GLU A 22 8.46 4.09 -20.10
C GLU A 22 7.18 3.27 -20.31
N GLN A 23 6.03 3.91 -20.21
CA GLN A 23 4.74 3.28 -20.44
C GLN A 23 4.51 3.08 -21.94
N LEU A 24 4.45 1.82 -22.37
CA LEU A 24 4.18 1.42 -23.74
C LEU A 24 2.70 1.18 -24.00
N TYR A 25 1.97 0.66 -22.99
CA TYR A 25 0.55 0.33 -23.07
C TYR A 25 -0.09 0.38 -21.70
N ARG A 26 -1.38 0.70 -21.64
CA ARG A 26 -2.18 0.65 -20.41
C ARG A 26 -3.65 0.46 -20.74
N TYR A 27 -4.31 -0.44 -20.03
CA TYR A 27 -5.74 -0.69 -20.19
C TYR A 27 -6.38 -1.24 -18.92
N ARG A 28 -7.70 -1.10 -18.80
CA ARG A 28 -8.47 -1.58 -17.65
C ARG A 28 -9.71 -2.33 -18.13
N LEU A 29 -10.01 -3.46 -17.48
CA LEU A 29 -11.24 -4.19 -17.63
C LEU A 29 -11.97 -4.30 -16.29
N PRO A 30 -13.31 -4.48 -16.27
CA PRO A 30 -14.02 -4.83 -15.05
C PRO A 30 -13.50 -6.14 -14.47
N THR A 31 -13.37 -6.22 -13.16
CA THR A 31 -13.02 -7.47 -12.47
C THR A 31 -14.25 -8.38 -12.42
N PRO A 32 -14.16 -9.64 -12.88
CA PRO A 32 -15.23 -10.64 -12.73
C PRO A 32 -15.34 -11.04 -11.25
N ARG A 33 -16.29 -10.45 -10.54
CA ARG A 33 -16.49 -10.72 -9.12
C ARG A 33 -17.04 -12.11 -8.91
N ASP A 34 -16.55 -12.78 -7.86
CA ASP A 34 -17.00 -14.10 -7.44
C ASP A 34 -16.82 -15.21 -8.48
N ASP A 35 -16.01 -14.98 -9.51
CA ASP A 35 -15.69 -15.94 -10.57
C ASP A 35 -14.15 -16.05 -10.75
N TYR A 36 -13.60 -17.09 -10.13
CA TYR A 36 -12.16 -17.36 -10.17
C TYR A 36 -11.64 -17.63 -11.58
N GLN A 37 -12.34 -18.48 -12.34
CA GLN A 37 -11.91 -18.86 -13.69
C GLN A 37 -11.98 -17.67 -14.64
N GLN A 38 -13.04 -16.89 -14.58
CA GLN A 38 -13.18 -15.69 -15.41
C GLN A 38 -12.17 -14.61 -15.02
N THR A 39 -11.77 -14.55 -13.76
CA THR A 39 -10.67 -13.66 -13.31
C THR A 39 -9.36 -14.02 -14.02
N ILE A 40 -9.01 -15.30 -14.09
CA ILE A 40 -7.81 -15.78 -14.83
C ILE A 40 -7.91 -15.42 -16.31
N GLU A 41 -9.06 -15.66 -16.96
CA GLU A 41 -9.26 -15.34 -18.39
C GLU A 41 -9.21 -13.84 -18.67
N THR A 42 -9.74 -13.01 -17.78
CA THR A 42 -9.63 -11.54 -17.90
C THR A 42 -8.18 -11.06 -17.85
N ILE A 43 -7.39 -11.63 -16.94
CA ILE A 43 -5.95 -11.32 -16.84
C ILE A 43 -5.22 -11.77 -18.11
N ALA A 44 -5.51 -12.99 -18.60
CA ALA A 44 -4.92 -13.47 -19.84
C ALA A 44 -5.25 -12.57 -21.04
N THR A 45 -6.51 -12.11 -21.12
CA THR A 45 -6.95 -11.15 -22.16
C THR A 45 -6.16 -9.84 -22.07
N LEU A 46 -5.96 -9.29 -20.88
CA LEU A 46 -5.19 -8.06 -20.69
C LEU A 46 -3.72 -8.22 -21.10
N VAL A 47 -3.11 -9.36 -20.78
CA VAL A 47 -1.74 -9.68 -21.22
C VAL A 47 -1.66 -9.76 -22.74
N ASP A 48 -2.58 -10.48 -23.37
CA ASP A 48 -2.63 -10.61 -24.84
C ASP A 48 -2.82 -9.24 -25.51
N MET A 49 -3.68 -8.38 -24.98
CA MET A 49 -3.87 -7.01 -25.48
C MET A 49 -2.59 -6.19 -25.42
N ALA A 50 -1.85 -6.27 -24.30
CA ALA A 50 -0.60 -5.56 -24.14
C ALA A 50 0.48 -6.07 -25.11
N GLU A 51 0.58 -7.37 -25.29
CA GLU A 51 1.53 -7.99 -26.24
C GLU A 51 1.20 -7.67 -27.69
N GLN A 52 -0.08 -7.69 -28.06
CA GLN A 52 -0.52 -7.31 -29.41
C GLN A 52 -0.25 -5.84 -29.69
N ALA A 53 -0.55 -4.96 -28.75
CA ALA A 53 -0.34 -3.51 -28.91
C ALA A 53 1.13 -3.12 -29.04
N THR A 54 2.02 -3.85 -28.39
CA THR A 54 3.47 -3.57 -28.37
C THR A 54 4.26 -4.39 -29.35
N GLY A 55 3.70 -5.48 -29.88
CA GLY A 55 4.42 -6.45 -30.74
C GLY A 55 5.52 -7.23 -30.00
N GLN A 56 5.51 -7.24 -28.66
CA GLN A 56 6.54 -7.83 -27.84
C GLN A 56 5.92 -8.79 -26.82
N ARG A 57 6.63 -9.90 -26.55
CA ARG A 57 6.30 -10.76 -25.40
C ARG A 57 7.00 -10.24 -24.15
N GLY A 58 6.26 -10.10 -23.03
CA GLY A 58 6.77 -9.57 -21.78
C GLY A 58 6.86 -10.60 -20.66
N THR A 59 7.65 -10.31 -19.64
CA THR A 59 7.53 -10.94 -18.32
C THR A 59 6.26 -10.42 -17.64
N VAL A 60 5.63 -11.23 -16.78
CA VAL A 60 4.36 -10.86 -16.12
C VAL A 60 4.53 -10.85 -14.61
N GLY A 61 4.24 -9.72 -13.99
CA GLY A 61 4.10 -9.56 -12.55
C GLY A 61 2.69 -9.08 -12.20
N MET A 62 2.22 -9.41 -11.02
CA MET A 62 0.88 -9.06 -10.59
C MET A 62 0.81 -8.64 -9.12
N GLY A 63 0.10 -7.54 -8.88
CA GLY A 63 -0.34 -7.13 -7.56
C GLY A 63 -1.72 -7.72 -7.24
N ILE A 64 -1.88 -8.27 -6.05
CA ILE A 64 -3.12 -8.84 -5.56
C ILE A 64 -3.50 -8.27 -4.20
N PRO A 65 -4.82 -8.18 -3.90
CA PRO A 65 -5.29 -7.87 -2.56
C PRO A 65 -5.18 -9.12 -1.67
N GLY A 66 -4.09 -9.25 -0.96
CA GLY A 66 -3.76 -10.44 -0.17
C GLY A 66 -2.36 -10.93 -0.48
N SER A 67 -2.06 -12.16 -0.15
CA SER A 67 -0.75 -12.77 -0.37
C SER A 67 -0.83 -14.28 -0.61
N ILE A 68 0.22 -14.84 -1.20
CA ILE A 68 0.36 -16.30 -1.27
C ILE A 68 0.99 -16.79 0.06
N SER A 69 0.34 -17.76 0.68
CA SER A 69 0.88 -18.39 1.89
C SER A 69 2.15 -19.18 1.56
N PRO A 70 3.28 -18.95 2.23
CA PRO A 70 4.50 -19.75 2.03
C PRO A 70 4.34 -21.19 2.54
N TYR A 71 3.31 -21.47 3.35
CA TYR A 71 3.08 -22.79 3.92
C TYR A 71 2.16 -23.66 3.08
N THR A 72 1.13 -23.07 2.46
CA THR A 72 0.09 -23.80 1.72
C THR A 72 0.17 -23.56 0.21
N GLY A 73 0.85 -22.51 -0.23
CA GLY A 73 0.96 -22.13 -1.64
C GLY A 73 -0.34 -21.57 -2.24
N VAL A 74 -1.30 -21.18 -1.41
CA VAL A 74 -2.58 -20.61 -1.86
C VAL A 74 -2.77 -19.19 -1.37
N VAL A 75 -3.66 -18.45 -2.01
CA VAL A 75 -4.01 -17.07 -1.63
C VAL A 75 -4.65 -17.06 -0.23
N LYS A 76 -4.25 -16.09 0.58
CA LYS A 76 -4.82 -15.79 1.90
C LYS A 76 -5.07 -14.29 2.06
N ASN A 77 -6.03 -13.96 2.93
CA ASN A 77 -6.34 -12.58 3.34
C ASN A 77 -6.70 -11.63 2.19
N ALA A 78 -7.20 -12.17 1.07
CA ALA A 78 -7.68 -11.34 -0.02
C ALA A 78 -9.09 -10.80 0.26
N ASN A 79 -9.29 -9.50 0.03
CA ASN A 79 -10.63 -8.89 0.04
C ASN A 79 -11.48 -9.41 -1.12
N SER A 80 -10.87 -9.78 -2.24
CA SER A 80 -11.48 -10.54 -3.31
C SER A 80 -11.57 -12.00 -2.88
N THR A 81 -12.60 -12.33 -2.12
CA THR A 81 -12.73 -13.59 -1.36
C THR A 81 -12.69 -14.85 -2.20
N TRP A 82 -13.10 -14.80 -3.48
CA TRP A 82 -13.05 -15.93 -4.40
C TRP A 82 -11.65 -16.39 -4.78
N LEU A 83 -10.62 -15.60 -4.45
CA LEU A 83 -9.21 -15.95 -4.62
C LEU A 83 -8.68 -16.78 -3.45
N ASN A 84 -9.24 -16.61 -2.25
CA ASN A 84 -8.72 -17.29 -1.05
C ASN A 84 -8.81 -18.80 -1.18
N GLY A 85 -7.72 -19.47 -0.82
CA GLY A 85 -7.60 -20.92 -0.93
C GLY A 85 -7.24 -21.43 -2.33
N GLN A 86 -7.05 -20.55 -3.33
CA GLN A 86 -6.69 -20.93 -4.70
C GLN A 86 -5.17 -20.82 -4.94
N PRO A 87 -4.57 -21.74 -5.72
CA PRO A 87 -3.17 -21.68 -6.13
C PRO A 87 -2.98 -20.73 -7.32
N PHE A 88 -3.30 -19.46 -7.12
CA PHE A 88 -3.52 -18.47 -8.16
C PHE A 88 -2.28 -18.17 -9.02
N ASP A 89 -1.09 -18.15 -8.42
CA ASP A 89 0.18 -18.01 -9.12
C ASP A 89 0.45 -19.16 -10.08
N LYS A 90 0.15 -20.38 -9.66
CA LYS A 90 0.34 -21.60 -10.47
C LYS A 90 -0.66 -21.67 -11.62
N ASP A 91 -1.93 -21.40 -11.34
CA ASP A 91 -3.00 -21.43 -12.34
C ASP A 91 -2.79 -20.36 -13.42
N LEU A 92 -2.39 -19.14 -13.03
CA LEU A 92 -2.02 -18.09 -13.97
C LEU A 92 -0.78 -18.45 -14.78
N SER A 93 0.27 -18.96 -14.13
CA SER A 93 1.49 -19.38 -14.84
C SER A 93 1.21 -20.48 -15.85
N ALA A 94 0.34 -21.44 -15.52
CA ALA A 94 -0.11 -22.49 -16.44
C ALA A 94 -0.90 -21.90 -17.62
N ARG A 95 -1.85 -20.98 -17.33
CA ARG A 95 -2.69 -20.35 -18.38
C ARG A 95 -1.87 -19.50 -19.34
N LEU A 96 -0.90 -18.75 -18.84
CA LEU A 96 -0.03 -17.88 -19.65
C LEU A 96 1.20 -18.57 -20.21
N GLN A 97 1.43 -19.84 -19.86
CA GLN A 97 2.61 -20.63 -20.26
C GLN A 97 3.94 -19.90 -20.00
N ARG A 98 4.02 -19.25 -18.83
CA ARG A 98 5.21 -18.57 -18.33
C ARG A 98 5.08 -18.32 -16.82
N GLU A 99 6.20 -18.13 -16.16
CA GLU A 99 6.21 -17.74 -14.75
C GLU A 99 5.49 -16.40 -14.56
N VAL A 100 4.60 -16.33 -13.57
CA VAL A 100 3.96 -15.10 -13.09
C VAL A 100 4.41 -14.84 -11.66
N ARG A 101 4.92 -13.66 -11.39
CA ARG A 101 5.30 -13.24 -10.04
C ARG A 101 4.18 -12.44 -9.40
N LEU A 102 3.77 -12.85 -8.22
CA LEU A 102 2.71 -12.19 -7.45
C LEU A 102 3.28 -11.52 -6.22
N ALA A 103 2.72 -10.36 -5.89
CA ALA A 103 2.97 -9.68 -4.62
C ALA A 103 1.70 -8.99 -4.14
N ASN A 104 1.64 -8.67 -2.85
CA ASN A 104 0.62 -7.80 -2.28
C ASN A 104 0.72 -6.39 -2.89
N ASP A 105 -0.38 -5.66 -2.94
CA ASP A 105 -0.48 -4.30 -3.47
C ASP A 105 0.50 -3.31 -2.80
N ALA A 106 0.66 -3.39 -1.48
CA ALA A 106 1.60 -2.55 -0.75
C ALA A 106 3.07 -2.88 -1.09
N ASN A 107 3.39 -4.15 -1.31
CA ASN A 107 4.71 -4.56 -1.80
C ASN A 107 4.97 -4.05 -3.21
N CYS A 108 3.97 -4.06 -4.08
CA CYS A 108 4.07 -3.46 -5.41
C CYS A 108 4.33 -1.95 -5.34
N LEU A 109 3.66 -1.23 -4.43
CA LEU A 109 3.95 0.18 -4.18
C LEU A 109 5.43 0.37 -3.78
N ALA A 110 5.91 -0.41 -2.83
CA ALA A 110 7.28 -0.30 -2.35
C ALA A 110 8.31 -0.53 -3.47
N VAL A 111 8.09 -1.53 -4.31
CA VAL A 111 8.94 -1.82 -5.47
C VAL A 111 8.89 -0.68 -6.49
N SER A 112 7.70 -0.21 -6.85
CA SER A 112 7.55 0.90 -7.79
C SER A 112 8.33 2.13 -7.34
N GLU A 113 8.14 2.52 -6.09
CA GLU A 113 8.77 3.72 -5.56
C GLU A 113 10.28 3.57 -5.35
N ALA A 114 10.76 2.36 -5.08
CA ALA A 114 12.18 2.05 -4.93
C ALA A 114 12.92 1.97 -6.27
N VAL A 115 12.27 1.53 -7.35
CA VAL A 115 12.92 1.34 -8.65
C VAL A 115 13.02 2.64 -9.44
N ASP A 116 11.89 3.32 -9.68
CA ASP A 116 11.86 4.54 -10.50
C ASP A 116 10.95 5.65 -9.94
N GLY A 117 10.49 5.49 -8.72
CA GLY A 117 9.61 6.42 -8.03
C GLY A 117 10.30 7.41 -7.09
N ALA A 118 9.61 7.80 -6.03
CA ALA A 118 10.05 8.80 -5.06
C ALA A 118 11.28 8.38 -4.24
N ALA A 119 11.57 7.08 -4.16
CA ALA A 119 12.70 6.51 -3.43
C ALA A 119 13.71 5.82 -4.36
N ALA A 120 13.74 6.19 -5.64
CA ALA A 120 14.67 5.61 -6.61
C ALA A 120 16.13 5.72 -6.12
N GLY A 121 16.84 4.59 -6.14
CA GLY A 121 18.24 4.49 -5.69
C GLY A 121 18.42 4.25 -4.20
N ALA A 122 17.37 4.29 -3.39
CA ALA A 122 17.45 3.94 -1.97
C ALA A 122 17.60 2.42 -1.78
N GLN A 123 18.39 2.02 -0.79
CA GLN A 123 18.60 0.59 -0.50
C GLN A 123 17.43 0.01 0.28
N THR A 124 16.91 0.74 1.25
CA THR A 124 15.80 0.30 2.11
C THR A 124 14.66 1.29 2.03
N VAL A 125 13.52 0.83 1.56
CA VAL A 125 12.31 1.66 1.40
C VAL A 125 11.17 1.05 2.21
N PHE A 126 10.52 1.88 3.02
CA PHE A 126 9.26 1.58 3.67
C PHE A 126 8.14 2.39 3.03
N ALA A 127 7.25 1.75 2.32
CA ALA A 127 6.17 2.40 1.60
C ALA A 127 4.81 2.07 2.22
N VAL A 128 4.01 3.09 2.48
CA VAL A 128 2.73 2.99 3.19
C VAL A 128 1.59 3.38 2.27
N ILE A 129 0.57 2.54 2.20
CA ILE A 129 -0.71 2.90 1.56
C ILE A 129 -1.68 3.30 2.67
N ILE A 130 -2.13 4.55 2.66
CA ILE A 130 -3.11 5.08 3.62
C ILE A 130 -4.37 5.47 2.86
N GLY A 131 -5.29 4.52 2.77
CA GLY A 131 -6.61 4.68 2.15
C GLY A 131 -7.72 4.33 3.15
N THR A 132 -8.68 3.52 2.75
CA THR A 132 -9.71 2.96 3.65
C THR A 132 -9.07 2.16 4.78
N GLY A 133 -8.02 1.40 4.47
CA GLY A 133 -7.14 0.74 5.43
C GLY A 133 -5.74 1.35 5.46
N CYS A 134 -4.81 0.65 6.11
CA CYS A 134 -3.41 1.04 6.18
C CYS A 134 -2.50 -0.19 5.99
N GLY A 135 -1.97 -0.31 4.78
CA GLY A 135 -0.97 -1.34 4.44
C GLY A 135 0.43 -0.75 4.30
N ALA A 136 1.44 -1.59 4.35
CA ALA A 136 2.80 -1.21 4.01
C ALA A 136 3.55 -2.33 3.30
N GLY A 137 4.56 -1.94 2.54
CA GLY A 137 5.53 -2.82 1.92
C GLY A 137 6.95 -2.38 2.24
N VAL A 138 7.85 -3.34 2.23
CA VAL A 138 9.28 -3.12 2.43
C VAL A 138 10.01 -3.53 1.15
N ALA A 139 10.91 -2.68 0.67
CA ALA A 139 11.77 -3.03 -0.44
C ALA A 139 13.25 -2.89 -0.05
N PHE A 140 14.04 -3.89 -0.38
CA PHE A 140 15.50 -3.87 -0.29
C PHE A 140 16.10 -3.92 -1.69
N ASN A 141 16.92 -2.92 -2.02
CA ASN A 141 17.57 -2.83 -3.34
C ASN A 141 16.59 -3.00 -4.51
N GLY A 142 15.43 -2.33 -4.42
CA GLY A 142 14.38 -2.38 -5.45
C GLY A 142 13.58 -3.69 -5.51
N ARG A 143 13.73 -4.59 -4.53
CA ARG A 143 13.01 -5.87 -4.47
C ARG A 143 12.11 -5.93 -3.26
N ALA A 144 10.89 -6.44 -3.43
CA ALA A 144 9.96 -6.63 -2.33
C ALA A 144 10.50 -7.62 -1.29
N HIS A 145 10.43 -7.23 -0.03
CA HIS A 145 10.67 -8.13 1.09
C HIS A 145 9.34 -8.70 1.57
N ILE A 146 9.11 -9.97 1.30
CA ILE A 146 7.85 -10.65 1.64
C ILE A 146 7.90 -11.22 3.06
N GLY A 147 9.10 -11.55 3.54
CA GLY A 147 9.31 -12.16 4.87
C GLY A 147 9.12 -13.67 4.89
N GLY A 148 9.64 -14.30 5.94
CA GLY A 148 9.58 -15.76 6.10
C GLY A 148 8.16 -16.33 6.24
N ASN A 149 7.24 -15.52 6.77
CA ASN A 149 5.82 -15.88 6.93
C ASN A 149 4.90 -15.21 5.89
N GLY A 150 5.46 -14.46 4.96
CA GLY A 150 4.70 -13.69 3.98
C GLY A 150 3.92 -12.51 4.59
N THR A 151 4.38 -11.96 5.73
CA THR A 151 3.69 -10.91 6.49
C THR A 151 4.52 -9.65 6.70
N ALA A 152 5.65 -9.52 6.00
CA ALA A 152 6.45 -8.30 6.08
C ALA A 152 5.62 -7.09 5.61
N GLY A 153 5.62 -6.03 6.41
CA GLY A 153 4.84 -4.83 6.13
C GLY A 153 3.41 -4.79 6.70
N GLU A 154 2.94 -5.84 7.36
CA GLU A 154 1.62 -5.90 8.02
C GLU A 154 1.56 -5.07 9.32
N TRP A 155 2.22 -3.92 9.34
CA TRP A 155 2.36 -3.03 10.50
C TRP A 155 1.05 -2.40 10.95
N GLY A 156 0.08 -2.27 10.04
CA GLY A 156 -1.23 -1.71 10.32
C GLY A 156 -1.99 -2.48 11.41
N HIS A 157 -1.65 -3.75 11.61
CA HIS A 157 -2.21 -4.62 12.66
C HIS A 157 -1.35 -4.73 13.92
N ASN A 158 -0.24 -3.99 13.97
CA ASN A 158 0.50 -3.78 15.22
C ASN A 158 -0.22 -2.74 16.09
N PRO A 159 -0.07 -2.78 17.43
CA PRO A 159 -0.63 -1.74 18.29
C PRO A 159 0.01 -0.38 18.02
N LEU A 160 -0.79 0.69 18.11
CA LEU A 160 -0.26 2.04 18.11
C LEU A 160 0.74 2.19 19.26
N PRO A 161 1.99 2.60 18.98
CA PRO A 161 2.98 2.75 20.03
C PRO A 161 2.71 3.97 20.93
N TRP A 162 3.13 3.89 22.19
CA TRP A 162 3.06 5.00 23.17
C TRP A 162 1.69 5.69 23.23
N MET A 163 0.63 4.91 23.39
CA MET A 163 -0.73 5.43 23.48
C MET A 163 -0.90 6.34 24.69
N ASP A 164 -1.52 7.50 24.47
CA ASP A 164 -2.02 8.35 25.53
C ASP A 164 -3.38 7.87 26.07
N GLU A 165 -3.92 8.57 27.08
CA GLU A 165 -5.20 8.18 27.71
C GLU A 165 -6.39 8.25 26.76
N ASP A 166 -6.40 9.18 25.81
CA ASP A 166 -7.48 9.29 24.83
C ASP A 166 -7.39 8.19 23.78
N GLU A 167 -6.17 7.84 23.35
CA GLU A 167 -5.92 6.74 22.43
C GLU A 167 -6.25 5.38 23.05
N LEU A 168 -6.02 5.20 24.35
CA LEU A 168 -6.44 4.01 25.09
C LEU A 168 -7.96 3.88 25.14
N ARG A 169 -8.71 4.98 25.30
CA ARG A 169 -10.18 4.98 25.24
C ARG A 169 -10.67 4.71 23.80
N TYR A 170 -10.07 5.35 22.81
CA TYR A 170 -10.37 5.12 21.40
C TYR A 170 -10.23 3.66 21.02
N ARG A 171 -9.15 3.02 21.47
CA ARG A 171 -8.87 1.59 21.24
C ARG A 171 -10.03 0.69 21.68
N GLU A 172 -10.66 1.00 22.82
CA GLU A 172 -11.78 0.22 23.34
C GLU A 172 -13.09 0.43 22.56
N GLU A 173 -13.28 1.63 22.03
CA GLU A 173 -14.46 2.00 21.27
C GLU A 173 -14.42 1.56 19.81
N VAL A 174 -13.22 1.47 19.22
CA VAL A 174 -13.01 1.20 17.80
C VAL A 174 -12.15 -0.04 17.60
N PRO A 175 -12.76 -1.24 17.62
CA PRO A 175 -12.05 -2.50 17.41
C PRO A 175 -11.58 -2.62 15.95
N CYS A 176 -10.47 -3.36 15.73
CA CYS A 176 -10.02 -3.72 14.40
C CYS A 176 -10.76 -4.98 13.89
N TYR A 177 -11.03 -5.03 12.60
CA TYR A 177 -11.64 -6.22 11.98
C TYR A 177 -10.78 -7.49 12.12
N CYS A 178 -9.47 -7.35 12.38
CA CYS A 178 -8.58 -8.48 12.64
C CYS A 178 -8.83 -9.19 13.99
N GLY A 179 -9.78 -8.69 14.78
CA GLY A 179 -10.15 -9.23 16.09
C GLY A 179 -9.34 -8.66 17.26
N LYS A 180 -8.38 -7.76 16.99
CA LYS A 180 -7.59 -7.08 18.03
C LYS A 180 -8.08 -5.64 18.24
N GLN A 181 -7.57 -5.02 19.30
CA GLN A 181 -7.82 -3.62 19.61
C GLN A 181 -6.53 -2.81 19.56
N GLY A 182 -6.65 -1.52 19.15
CA GLY A 182 -5.52 -0.61 19.15
C GLY A 182 -4.57 -0.76 17.98
N CYS A 183 -4.99 -1.45 16.91
CA CYS A 183 -4.19 -1.55 15.69
C CYS A 183 -3.94 -0.17 15.07
N ILE A 184 -2.73 0.06 14.57
CA ILE A 184 -2.32 1.30 13.89
C ILE A 184 -3.36 1.72 12.83
N GLU A 185 -3.85 0.77 12.03
CA GLU A 185 -4.84 1.04 10.99
C GLU A 185 -6.08 1.75 11.49
N THR A 186 -6.59 1.42 12.69
CA THR A 186 -7.79 2.06 13.24
C THR A 186 -7.59 3.53 13.57
N PHE A 187 -6.36 3.99 13.71
CA PHE A 187 -6.01 5.38 13.99
C PHE A 187 -5.61 6.17 12.74
N ILE A 188 -4.74 5.59 11.88
CA ILE A 188 -4.08 6.36 10.80
C ILE A 188 -4.59 6.06 9.40
N SER A 189 -5.49 5.10 9.20
CA SER A 189 -6.21 4.99 7.93
C SER A 189 -7.08 6.22 7.67
N GLY A 190 -7.50 6.42 6.43
CA GLY A 190 -8.49 7.46 6.13
C GLY A 190 -9.80 7.26 6.88
N THR A 191 -10.22 6.00 7.06
CA THR A 191 -11.37 5.64 7.91
C THR A 191 -11.11 6.01 9.37
N GLY A 192 -9.92 5.75 9.90
CA GLY A 192 -9.54 6.12 11.28
C GLY A 192 -9.55 7.62 11.50
N PHE A 193 -9.01 8.39 10.54
CA PHE A 193 -9.05 9.86 10.59
C PHE A 193 -10.48 10.39 10.62
N ALA A 194 -11.35 9.90 9.75
CA ALA A 194 -12.76 10.29 9.71
C ALA A 194 -13.52 9.88 10.99
N THR A 195 -13.22 8.71 11.54
CA THR A 195 -13.82 8.22 12.79
C THR A 195 -13.42 9.10 13.98
N ASP A 196 -12.16 9.49 14.09
CA ASP A 196 -11.69 10.37 15.16
C ASP A 196 -12.32 11.75 15.06
N TYR A 197 -12.42 12.33 13.87
CA TYR A 197 -13.13 13.59 13.65
C TYR A 197 -14.60 13.48 14.06
N ARG A 198 -15.29 12.40 13.71
CA ARG A 198 -16.67 12.17 14.12
C ARG A 198 -16.83 12.13 15.64
N ARG A 199 -15.89 11.50 16.35
CA ARG A 199 -15.89 11.46 17.82
C ARG A 199 -15.74 12.86 18.42
N LEU A 200 -14.90 13.70 17.83
CA LEU A 200 -14.63 15.07 18.29
C LEU A 200 -15.77 16.03 17.96
N SER A 201 -16.34 15.94 16.78
CA SER A 201 -17.31 16.90 16.24
C SER A 201 -18.76 16.48 16.35
N GLY A 202 -19.04 15.18 16.44
CA GLY A 202 -20.38 14.61 16.29
C GLY A 202 -20.85 14.49 14.83
N HIS A 203 -20.05 14.93 13.86
CA HIS A 203 -20.40 14.94 12.43
C HIS A 203 -19.60 13.92 11.64
N ALA A 204 -20.27 13.17 10.76
CA ALA A 204 -19.64 12.23 9.84
C ALA A 204 -19.28 12.93 8.53
N LEU A 205 -17.99 13.11 8.27
CA LEU A 205 -17.44 13.69 7.04
C LEU A 205 -16.38 12.76 6.45
N LYS A 206 -16.17 12.90 5.15
CA LYS A 206 -15.04 12.23 4.47
C LYS A 206 -13.72 12.94 4.79
N GLY A 207 -12.61 12.22 4.69
CA GLY A 207 -11.30 12.80 4.95
C GLY A 207 -11.01 14.07 4.15
N SER A 208 -11.38 14.11 2.86
CA SER A 208 -11.21 15.30 2.02
C SER A 208 -12.02 16.51 2.51
N GLU A 209 -13.24 16.30 3.01
CA GLU A 209 -14.08 17.36 3.56
C GLU A 209 -13.50 17.90 4.88
N ILE A 210 -12.94 17.01 5.72
CA ILE A 210 -12.26 17.40 6.96
C ILE A 210 -11.02 18.26 6.64
N ILE A 211 -10.24 17.88 5.63
CA ILE A 211 -9.06 18.66 5.20
C ILE A 211 -9.49 20.04 4.69
N SER A 212 -10.60 20.16 3.93
CA SER A 212 -11.13 21.45 3.52
C SER A 212 -11.49 22.33 4.72
N LEU A 213 -12.08 21.76 5.78
CA LEU A 213 -12.34 22.48 7.01
C LEU A 213 -11.07 22.94 7.74
N VAL A 214 -9.97 22.16 7.66
CA VAL A 214 -8.67 22.61 8.18
C VAL A 214 -8.19 23.86 7.43
N GLU A 215 -8.32 23.90 6.11
CA GLU A 215 -7.99 25.06 5.30
C GLU A 215 -8.85 26.29 5.63
N GLU A 216 -10.09 26.06 6.05
CA GLU A 216 -11.02 27.11 6.54
C GLU A 216 -10.78 27.49 8.03
N SER A 217 -9.75 26.94 8.66
CA SER A 217 -9.39 27.19 10.05
C SER A 217 -10.41 26.68 11.09
N ASP A 218 -11.14 25.62 10.78
CA ASP A 218 -12.02 24.96 11.75
C ASP A 218 -11.19 24.32 12.88
N PRO A 219 -11.44 24.67 14.15
CA PRO A 219 -10.59 24.21 15.25
C PRO A 219 -10.72 22.71 15.55
N VAL A 220 -11.87 22.10 15.27
CA VAL A 220 -12.08 20.67 15.51
C VAL A 220 -11.38 19.84 14.41
N ALA A 221 -11.51 20.27 13.17
CA ALA A 221 -10.79 19.65 12.05
C ALA A 221 -9.26 19.78 12.23
N GLU A 222 -8.78 20.94 12.66
CA GLU A 222 -7.37 21.16 12.98
C GLU A 222 -6.88 20.23 14.10
N LEU A 223 -7.65 20.08 15.17
CA LEU A 223 -7.33 19.14 16.26
C LEU A 223 -7.25 17.69 15.74
N ALA A 224 -8.23 17.28 14.94
CA ALA A 224 -8.24 15.93 14.36
C ALA A 224 -7.00 15.67 13.50
N LEU A 225 -6.58 16.63 12.68
CA LEU A 225 -5.39 16.49 11.83
C LEU A 225 -4.10 16.46 12.66
N ARG A 226 -3.97 17.30 13.69
CA ARG A 226 -2.81 17.27 14.61
C ARG A 226 -2.67 15.93 15.33
N ARG A 227 -3.78 15.36 15.78
CA ARG A 227 -3.81 14.03 16.39
C ARG A 227 -3.38 12.96 15.38
N TYR A 228 -3.87 13.05 14.15
CA TYR A 228 -3.49 12.17 13.06
C TYR A 228 -1.98 12.23 12.76
N GLU A 229 -1.44 13.44 12.62
CA GLU A 229 0.00 13.66 12.38
C GLU A 229 0.87 13.03 13.47
N LEU A 230 0.48 13.20 14.73
CA LEU A 230 1.21 12.64 15.87
C LEU A 230 1.16 11.11 15.88
N ARG A 231 0.01 10.53 15.59
CA ARG A 231 -0.20 9.07 15.53
C ARG A 231 0.56 8.43 14.38
N LEU A 232 0.57 9.08 13.22
CA LEU A 232 1.38 8.66 12.08
C LEU A 232 2.87 8.73 12.42
N ALA A 233 3.32 9.81 13.03
CA ALA A 233 4.71 9.98 13.45
C ALA A 233 5.16 8.92 14.47
N LYS A 234 4.35 8.61 15.48
CA LYS A 234 4.62 7.54 16.44
C LYS A 234 4.78 6.18 15.74
N SER A 235 3.86 5.89 14.83
CA SER A 235 3.87 4.63 14.08
C SER A 235 5.10 4.49 13.20
N LEU A 236 5.48 5.55 12.49
CA LEU A 236 6.67 5.58 11.65
C LEU A 236 7.97 5.54 12.47
N ALA A 237 8.01 6.21 13.62
CA ALA A 237 9.17 6.15 14.53
C ALA A 237 9.45 4.72 15.00
N HIS A 238 8.40 3.93 15.22
CA HIS A 238 8.54 2.52 15.55
C HIS A 238 9.21 1.73 14.43
N VAL A 239 8.85 2.04 13.19
CA VAL A 239 9.51 1.44 12.00
C VAL A 239 10.96 1.90 11.89
N VAL A 240 11.26 3.17 12.11
CA VAL A 240 12.63 3.67 12.11
C VAL A 240 13.49 2.97 13.17
N ASN A 241 12.97 2.77 14.37
CA ASN A 241 13.68 2.05 15.43
C ASN A 241 13.97 0.57 15.12
N ILE A 242 13.24 -0.06 14.20
CA ILE A 242 13.39 -1.48 13.86
C ILE A 242 14.12 -1.67 12.54
N LEU A 243 13.72 -0.92 11.52
CA LEU A 243 14.15 -1.12 10.13
C LEU A 243 15.17 -0.06 9.68
N ASP A 244 15.08 1.16 10.21
CA ASP A 244 15.87 2.33 9.82
C ASP A 244 15.93 2.53 8.28
N PRO A 245 14.77 2.75 7.62
CA PRO A 245 14.73 2.86 6.18
C PRO A 245 15.41 4.15 5.68
N ASP A 246 16.00 4.10 4.48
CA ASP A 246 16.58 5.29 3.84
C ASP A 246 15.49 6.30 3.43
N VAL A 247 14.32 5.81 3.04
CA VAL A 247 13.17 6.62 2.61
C VAL A 247 11.87 5.99 3.07
N ILE A 248 10.96 6.81 3.57
CA ILE A 248 9.56 6.46 3.79
C ILE A 248 8.72 7.10 2.69
N VAL A 249 7.88 6.31 2.03
CA VAL A 249 6.97 6.79 0.97
C VAL A 249 5.53 6.63 1.43
N LEU A 250 4.71 7.67 1.26
CA LEU A 250 3.28 7.64 1.53
C LEU A 250 2.49 7.59 0.22
N GLY A 251 1.60 6.62 0.11
CA GLY A 251 0.62 6.48 -0.95
C GLY A 251 -0.81 6.43 -0.40
N GLY A 252 -1.78 6.33 -1.28
CA GLY A 252 -3.20 6.35 -0.92
C GLY A 252 -3.75 7.76 -0.67
N GLY A 253 -5.04 7.85 -0.33
CA GLY A 253 -5.75 9.12 -0.22
C GLY A 253 -5.14 10.11 0.76
N MET A 254 -4.69 9.65 1.93
CA MET A 254 -4.09 10.53 2.94
C MET A 254 -2.71 11.08 2.52
N SER A 255 -2.04 10.44 1.56
CA SER A 255 -0.78 10.95 1.01
C SER A 255 -0.92 12.30 0.30
N ASN A 256 -2.14 12.71 -0.05
CA ASN A 256 -2.43 14.00 -0.68
C ASN A 256 -2.52 15.17 0.31
N VAL A 257 -2.40 14.92 1.60
CA VAL A 257 -2.34 15.97 2.63
C VAL A 257 -0.91 16.50 2.71
N ASP A 258 -0.63 17.58 2.01
CA ASP A 258 0.74 18.09 1.83
C ASP A 258 1.44 18.47 3.14
N ARG A 259 0.68 18.90 4.13
CA ARG A 259 1.20 19.26 5.46
C ARG A 259 1.90 18.09 6.17
N LEU A 260 1.53 16.84 5.87
CA LEU A 260 2.17 15.66 6.47
C LEU A 260 3.68 15.62 6.20
N TYR A 261 4.12 16.06 5.02
CA TYR A 261 5.54 16.03 4.64
C TYR A 261 6.40 17.08 5.35
N GLN A 262 5.76 18.06 5.99
CA GLN A 262 6.41 19.10 6.79
C GLN A 262 6.40 18.77 8.28
N THR A 263 5.26 18.30 8.79
CA THR A 263 5.04 18.10 10.23
C THR A 263 5.52 16.73 10.70
N VAL A 264 5.23 15.67 9.98
CA VAL A 264 5.53 14.29 10.40
C VAL A 264 7.03 14.03 10.56
N PRO A 265 7.95 14.46 9.67
CA PRO A 265 9.38 14.28 9.87
C PRO A 265 9.91 14.91 11.17
N GLN A 266 9.37 16.04 11.57
CA GLN A 266 9.76 16.69 12.83
C GLN A 266 9.20 15.98 14.05
N LEU A 267 7.96 15.48 13.97
CA LEU A 267 7.32 14.74 15.05
C LEU A 267 7.95 13.37 15.29
N ILE A 268 8.44 12.70 14.24
CA ILE A 268 9.13 11.42 14.34
C ILE A 268 10.32 11.51 15.32
N LYS A 269 11.07 12.61 15.31
CA LYS A 269 12.24 12.83 16.18
C LYS A 269 11.91 12.73 17.67
N GLN A 270 10.66 12.98 18.06
CA GLN A 270 10.23 12.87 19.46
C GLN A 270 10.14 11.41 19.95
N PHE A 271 10.06 10.45 19.05
CA PHE A 271 9.78 9.04 19.36
C PHE A 271 10.90 8.09 18.93
N VAL A 272 11.78 8.51 18.05
CA VAL A 272 12.95 7.72 17.65
C VAL A 272 13.96 7.69 18.79
N PHE A 273 14.57 6.53 19.02
CA PHE A 273 15.63 6.40 20.01
C PHE A 273 16.77 7.37 19.73
N GLY A 274 17.18 8.13 20.72
CA GLY A 274 18.21 9.15 20.61
C GLY A 274 17.76 10.49 20.02
N GLY A 275 16.55 10.58 19.48
CA GLY A 275 15.98 11.85 18.97
C GLY A 275 16.54 12.32 17.64
N GLU A 276 17.41 11.54 16.99
CA GLU A 276 18.02 11.87 15.70
C GLU A 276 17.35 11.04 14.58
N CYS A 277 16.75 11.71 13.61
CA CYS A 277 16.17 11.09 12.43
C CYS A 277 16.07 12.12 11.30
N GLU A 278 16.75 11.84 10.20
CA GLU A 278 16.69 12.63 8.98
C GLU A 278 16.08 11.82 7.81
N THR A 279 15.43 10.69 8.10
CA THR A 279 14.75 9.88 7.10
C THR A 279 13.68 10.70 6.40
N PRO A 280 13.78 10.92 5.08
CA PRO A 280 12.81 11.69 4.33
C PRO A 280 11.48 10.92 4.25
N VAL A 281 10.38 11.66 4.39
CA VAL A 281 9.02 11.19 4.12
C VAL A 281 8.56 11.84 2.82
N ARG A 282 8.29 11.03 1.81
CA ARG A 282 7.98 11.49 0.45
C ARG A 282 6.62 10.98 -0.02
N LYS A 283 5.97 11.77 -0.86
CA LYS A 283 4.75 11.35 -1.54
C LYS A 283 5.09 10.40 -2.68
N ALA A 284 4.28 9.35 -2.86
CA ALA A 284 4.40 8.43 -3.99
C ALA A 284 4.36 9.18 -5.33
N LYS A 285 5.31 8.88 -6.20
CA LYS A 285 5.49 9.60 -7.49
C LYS A 285 4.37 9.31 -8.47
N TYR A 286 3.92 8.07 -8.54
CA TYR A 286 2.97 7.62 -9.56
C TYR A 286 1.52 7.52 -9.05
N GLY A 287 1.25 7.86 -7.78
CA GLY A 287 -0.08 7.82 -7.21
C GLY A 287 -0.75 6.46 -7.38
N ASP A 288 -1.95 6.44 -7.96
CA ASP A 288 -2.73 5.21 -8.20
C ASP A 288 -2.06 4.22 -9.17
N SER A 289 -1.05 4.66 -9.92
CA SER A 289 -0.32 3.81 -10.86
C SER A 289 0.84 3.04 -10.21
N SER A 290 1.20 3.35 -8.98
CA SER A 290 2.35 2.70 -8.31
C SER A 290 2.15 1.19 -8.15
N GLY A 291 0.92 0.73 -7.88
CA GLY A 291 0.61 -0.69 -7.76
C GLY A 291 0.88 -1.47 -9.04
N VAL A 292 0.31 -1.03 -10.16
CA VAL A 292 0.47 -1.71 -11.45
C VAL A 292 1.89 -1.60 -12.00
N ARG A 293 2.58 -0.47 -11.79
CA ARG A 293 4.00 -0.31 -12.13
C ARG A 293 4.89 -1.24 -11.30
N GLY A 294 4.65 -1.29 -9.99
CA GLY A 294 5.38 -2.17 -9.09
C GLY A 294 5.19 -3.65 -9.42
N ALA A 295 4.00 -4.03 -9.87
CA ALA A 295 3.76 -5.38 -10.38
C ALA A 295 4.69 -5.71 -11.57
N ALA A 296 4.84 -4.80 -12.54
CA ALA A 296 5.78 -4.97 -13.64
C ALA A 296 7.24 -5.10 -13.15
N TRP A 297 7.62 -4.30 -12.16
CA TRP A 297 8.97 -4.31 -11.56
C TRP A 297 9.26 -5.49 -10.63
N LEU A 298 8.31 -6.39 -10.39
CA LEU A 298 8.62 -7.68 -9.74
C LEU A 298 9.63 -8.50 -10.56
N TRP A 299 9.78 -8.17 -11.83
CA TRP A 299 10.85 -8.62 -12.71
C TRP A 299 11.91 -7.53 -12.84
N PRO A 300 13.04 -7.65 -12.11
CA PRO A 300 14.06 -6.60 -12.10
C PRO A 300 14.72 -6.43 -13.48
N GLN A 301 15.43 -5.32 -13.65
CA GLN A 301 16.37 -5.18 -14.77
C GLN A 301 17.50 -6.19 -14.57
N GLU A 302 17.87 -6.89 -15.65
CA GLU A 302 19.03 -7.77 -15.69
C GLU A 302 20.33 -6.98 -15.69
#